data_f3831ab310bf5f0a2ca26403c2c40db0
#
_entry.id   f3831ab310bf5f0a2ca26403c2c40db0
#
_cell.length_a   1.000
_cell.length_b   1.000
_cell.length_c   1.000
_cell.angle_alpha   90.00
_cell.angle_beta   90.00
_cell.angle_gamma   90.00
#
_symmetry.space_group_name_H-M   'P 1'
#
loop_
_entity.id
_entity.type
_entity.pdbx_description
1 polymer ?
#
loop_
_entity_poly.entity_id
_entity_poly.type
_entity_poly.pdbx_seq_one_letter_code
_entity_poly.pdbx_strand_id
1 'polypeptide(L)'
;LEHAYEYCRKILLAAKDLRTYRIFSFAAMPQPMDHTLESQVWFCATNKKLFDELNSLNLGLKALSAGQVSGLNGLFLGVAKEFGFEGACFLGEIPLFTIQMDNPKASLAVLNKLIRLLKIDIDVSGLTQSAKLMEQEIDKIIEFIQQIPYESGPGPIGQDEIDKIKKSLSLQTKLPQSAREKIEKLFPEVRSNITKAAELKSELDHWNVYKEYEDRFLDLFKKPKESEEKKLN
;
A
#
# COMPACT_ATOMS: atom_id res chain seq x y z
N LEU A 1 2.46 -17.05 9.71
CA LEU A 1 2.39 -16.09 10.84
C LEU A 1 2.27 -16.77 12.22
N GLU A 2 2.17 -18.09 12.27
CA GLU A 2 1.91 -18.86 13.51
C GLU A 2 2.96 -18.61 14.61
N HIS A 3 4.20 -18.32 14.23
CA HIS A 3 5.29 -18.03 15.16
C HIS A 3 5.71 -16.55 15.20
N ALA A 4 4.97 -15.65 14.56
CA ALA A 4 5.37 -14.25 14.45
C ALA A 4 5.41 -13.54 15.81
N TYR A 5 4.47 -13.84 16.71
CA TYR A 5 4.46 -13.30 18.07
C TYR A 5 5.70 -13.74 18.85
N GLU A 6 6.01 -15.04 18.84
CA GLU A 6 7.20 -15.57 19.51
C GLU A 6 8.51 -15.02 18.95
N TYR A 7 8.55 -14.79 17.63
CA TYR A 7 9.68 -14.13 16.98
C TYR A 7 9.86 -12.70 17.51
N CYS A 8 8.78 -11.91 17.52
CA CYS A 8 8.79 -10.56 18.09
C CYS A 8 9.23 -10.57 19.56
N ARG A 9 8.66 -11.47 20.36
CA ARG A 9 8.98 -11.63 21.77
C ARG A 9 10.46 -11.90 22.01
N LYS A 10 11.06 -12.82 21.26
CA LYS A 10 12.50 -13.15 21.39
C LYS A 10 13.40 -11.95 21.08
N ILE A 11 13.09 -11.20 20.02
CA ILE A 11 13.85 -9.98 19.67
C ILE A 11 13.74 -8.94 20.79
N LEU A 12 12.53 -8.73 21.32
CA LEU A 12 12.29 -7.74 22.36
C LEU A 12 12.94 -8.11 23.69
N LEU A 13 13.01 -9.38 24.04
CA LEU A 13 13.77 -9.85 25.20
C LEU A 13 15.27 -9.52 25.05
N ALA A 14 15.88 -9.85 23.90
CA ALA A 14 17.25 -9.50 23.61
C ALA A 14 17.49 -7.97 23.65
N ALA A 15 16.57 -7.18 23.10
CA ALA A 15 16.62 -5.72 23.18
C ALA A 15 16.57 -5.21 24.63
N LYS A 16 15.79 -5.85 25.48
CA LYS A 16 15.69 -5.52 26.91
C LYS A 16 17.01 -5.79 27.65
N ASP A 17 17.67 -6.91 27.33
CA ASP A 17 18.99 -7.23 27.90
C ASP A 17 20.05 -6.19 27.52
N LEU A 18 19.91 -5.60 26.31
CA LEU A 18 20.73 -4.48 25.82
C LEU A 18 20.31 -3.11 26.39
N ARG A 19 19.37 -3.07 27.34
CA ARG A 19 18.83 -1.85 27.94
C ARG A 19 18.21 -0.90 26.92
N THR A 20 17.69 -1.43 25.80
CA THR A 20 16.93 -0.65 24.83
C THR A 20 15.62 -0.19 25.47
N TYR A 21 15.24 1.05 25.27
CA TYR A 21 13.96 1.60 25.75
C TYR A 21 13.05 2.05 24.62
N ARG A 22 13.62 2.33 23.44
CA ARG A 22 12.88 2.84 22.27
C ARG A 22 13.17 2.00 21.03
N ILE A 23 12.12 1.73 20.26
CA ILE A 23 12.16 0.87 19.09
C ILE A 23 11.53 1.61 17.91
N PHE A 24 12.17 1.51 16.75
CA PHE A 24 11.63 2.01 15.50
C PHE A 24 11.44 0.86 14.51
N SER A 25 10.29 0.83 13.86
CA SER A 25 10.02 -0.05 12.73
C SER A 25 9.71 0.76 11.48
N PHE A 26 9.87 0.15 10.33
CA PHE A 26 9.75 0.80 9.04
C PHE A 26 8.84 0.00 8.13
N ALA A 27 7.98 0.68 7.39
CA ALA A 27 7.07 0.06 6.44
C ALA A 27 6.86 0.96 5.22
N ALA A 28 6.37 0.37 4.15
CA ALA A 28 5.86 1.11 3.01
C ALA A 28 4.37 1.43 3.21
N MET A 29 3.93 2.55 2.68
CA MET A 29 2.53 2.99 2.65
C MET A 29 2.11 3.21 1.20
N PRO A 30 1.54 2.18 0.55
CA PRO A 30 1.06 2.31 -0.82
C PRO A 30 -0.02 3.38 -0.94
N GLN A 31 0.16 4.32 -1.87
CA GLN A 31 -0.75 5.42 -2.13
C GLN A 31 -1.02 5.57 -3.64
N PRO A 32 -2.19 6.08 -4.04
CA PRO A 32 -2.44 6.48 -5.42
C PRO A 32 -1.67 7.78 -5.70
N MET A 33 -0.38 7.63 -6.01
CA MET A 33 0.51 8.75 -6.30
C MET A 33 1.37 8.46 -7.53
N ASP A 34 1.79 9.53 -8.20
CA ASP A 34 2.76 9.45 -9.27
C ASP A 34 4.17 9.17 -8.70
N HIS A 35 4.98 8.38 -9.42
CA HIS A 35 6.32 7.99 -8.99
C HIS A 35 7.31 9.15 -8.96
N THR A 36 7.03 10.25 -9.68
CA THR A 36 7.86 11.47 -9.68
C THR A 36 7.66 12.31 -8.41
N LEU A 37 6.53 12.13 -7.72
CA LEU A 37 6.25 12.88 -6.49
C LEU A 37 7.18 12.46 -5.34
N GLU A 38 7.43 13.41 -4.44
CA GLU A 38 8.21 13.16 -3.23
C GLU A 38 7.43 12.28 -2.24
N SER A 39 8.08 11.22 -1.76
CA SER A 39 7.53 10.33 -0.75
C SER A 39 7.35 11.06 0.58
N GLN A 40 6.12 11.17 1.06
CA GLN A 40 5.87 11.65 2.41
C GLN A 40 6.15 10.53 3.42
N VAL A 41 6.44 10.90 4.65
CA VAL A 41 6.67 9.94 5.73
C VAL A 41 5.62 10.11 6.81
N TRP A 42 4.86 9.05 7.02
CA TRP A 42 3.85 8.97 8.07
C TRP A 42 4.43 8.27 9.28
N PHE A 43 3.83 8.51 10.45
CA PHE A 43 4.23 7.79 11.65
C PHE A 43 3.04 7.48 12.56
N CYS A 44 3.18 6.40 13.31
CA CYS A 44 2.37 6.10 14.49
C CYS A 44 3.28 5.72 15.66
N ALA A 45 2.77 5.80 16.88
CA ALA A 45 3.53 5.51 18.08
C ALA A 45 2.73 4.64 19.07
N THR A 46 3.43 3.91 19.94
CA THR A 46 2.83 3.02 20.94
C THR A 46 2.15 3.76 22.09
N ASN A 47 2.52 5.02 22.32
CA ASN A 47 1.94 5.85 23.39
C ASN A 47 1.85 7.31 22.96
N LYS A 48 0.97 8.04 23.67
CA LYS A 48 0.70 9.46 23.39
C LYS A 48 1.93 10.35 23.60
N LYS A 49 2.74 10.07 24.60
CA LYS A 49 3.95 10.87 24.89
C LYS A 49 4.91 10.88 23.72
N LEU A 50 5.25 9.69 23.20
CA LEU A 50 6.13 9.57 22.02
C LEU A 50 5.48 10.15 20.76
N PHE A 51 4.17 9.98 20.59
CA PHE A 51 3.43 10.57 19.49
C PHE A 51 3.54 12.11 19.50
N ASP A 52 3.25 12.74 20.64
CA ASP A 52 3.31 14.19 20.80
C ASP A 52 4.76 14.69 20.63
N GLU A 53 5.75 13.95 21.15
CA GLU A 53 7.19 14.24 20.95
C GLU A 53 7.53 14.29 19.46
N LEU A 54 7.26 13.22 18.70
CA LEU A 54 7.58 13.14 17.28
C LEU A 54 6.84 14.20 16.45
N ASN A 55 5.60 14.48 16.79
CA ASN A 55 4.79 15.48 16.11
C ASN A 55 5.32 16.91 16.32
N SER A 56 5.92 17.19 17.48
CA SER A 56 6.47 18.50 17.84
C SER A 56 7.83 18.81 17.20
N LEU A 57 8.57 17.80 16.73
CA LEU A 57 9.97 17.96 16.27
C LEU A 57 10.12 18.65 14.90
N ASN A 58 9.03 19.07 14.25
CA ASN A 58 9.04 19.74 12.95
C ASN A 58 9.93 19.02 11.89
N LEU A 59 9.89 17.68 11.89
CA LEU A 59 10.61 16.85 10.94
C LEU A 59 9.89 16.70 9.60
N GLY A 60 8.72 17.32 9.44
CA GLY A 60 7.84 17.10 8.29
C GLY A 60 7.27 15.68 8.24
N LEU A 61 7.05 15.07 9.41
CA LEU A 61 6.33 13.80 9.54
C LEU A 61 4.83 14.05 9.52
N LYS A 62 4.08 13.13 8.92
CA LYS A 62 2.62 13.13 8.96
C LYS A 62 2.13 12.16 10.02
N ALA A 63 1.30 12.63 10.95
CA ALA A 63 0.75 11.79 11.98
C ALA A 63 -0.37 10.90 11.43
N LEU A 64 -0.27 9.59 11.65
CA LEU A 64 -1.32 8.63 11.33
C LEU A 64 -2.34 8.64 12.48
N SER A 65 -3.42 9.41 12.33
CA SER A 65 -4.45 9.57 13.35
C SER A 65 -5.44 8.40 13.41
N ALA A 66 -5.60 7.70 12.30
CA ALA A 66 -6.44 6.50 12.17
C ALA A 66 -5.83 5.55 11.16
N GLY A 67 -6.02 4.26 11.37
CA GLY A 67 -5.50 3.22 10.48
C GLY A 67 -4.89 2.05 11.24
N GLN A 68 -4.44 1.06 10.52
CA GLN A 68 -3.83 -0.14 11.05
C GLN A 68 -2.51 -0.39 10.34
N VAL A 69 -1.43 -0.53 11.09
CA VAL A 69 -0.17 -1.03 10.56
C VAL A 69 -0.26 -2.55 10.52
N SER A 70 -0.32 -3.12 9.33
CA SER A 70 -0.44 -4.56 9.11
C SER A 70 0.92 -5.25 9.04
N GLY A 71 0.89 -6.58 9.04
CA GLY A 71 2.07 -7.42 8.93
C GLY A 71 2.95 -7.45 10.18
N LEU A 72 4.21 -7.87 9.99
CA LEU A 72 5.14 -8.06 11.10
C LEU A 72 5.48 -6.74 11.82
N ASN A 73 5.54 -5.62 11.10
CA ASN A 73 5.87 -4.32 11.69
C ASN A 73 4.81 -3.84 12.69
N GLY A 74 3.50 -4.00 12.34
CA GLY A 74 2.40 -3.69 13.25
C GLY A 74 2.37 -4.60 14.47
N LEU A 75 2.53 -5.91 14.24
CA LEU A 75 2.61 -6.89 15.32
C LEU A 75 3.78 -6.58 16.26
N PHE A 76 4.96 -6.31 15.71
CA PHE A 76 6.16 -5.99 16.48
C PHE A 76 5.96 -4.79 17.40
N LEU A 77 5.33 -3.72 16.91
CA LEU A 77 4.99 -2.57 17.73
C LEU A 77 3.96 -2.89 18.82
N GLY A 78 2.96 -3.71 18.50
CA GLY A 78 1.97 -4.16 19.49
C GLY A 78 2.64 -4.92 20.63
N VAL A 79 3.47 -5.90 20.32
CA VAL A 79 4.24 -6.67 21.29
C VAL A 79 5.24 -5.79 22.03
N ALA A 80 5.92 -4.86 21.37
CA ALA A 80 6.83 -3.90 22.02
C ALA A 80 6.11 -3.07 23.09
N LYS A 81 4.88 -2.62 22.82
CA LYS A 81 4.03 -1.94 23.79
C LYS A 81 3.71 -2.81 25.00
N GLU A 82 3.37 -4.09 24.81
CA GLU A 82 3.11 -5.05 25.89
C GLU A 82 4.35 -5.23 26.80
N PHE A 83 5.55 -5.19 26.21
CA PHE A 83 6.83 -5.30 26.93
C PHE A 83 7.33 -3.98 27.53
N GLY A 84 6.55 -2.89 27.42
CA GLY A 84 6.83 -1.60 28.00
C GLY A 84 7.84 -0.74 27.23
N PHE A 85 8.12 -1.07 25.95
CA PHE A 85 8.94 -0.23 25.11
C PHE A 85 8.16 0.96 24.54
N GLU A 86 8.81 2.11 24.44
CA GLU A 86 8.36 3.17 23.54
C GLU A 86 8.67 2.75 22.10
N GLY A 87 7.70 2.78 21.20
CA GLY A 87 7.89 2.37 19.82
C GLY A 87 7.18 3.28 18.83
N ALA A 88 7.80 3.48 17.67
CA ALA A 88 7.18 4.16 16.54
C ALA A 88 7.43 3.41 15.24
N CYS A 89 6.44 3.44 14.33
CA CYS A 89 6.58 3.00 12.95
C CYS A 89 6.61 4.21 12.04
N PHE A 90 7.58 4.25 11.15
CA PHE A 90 7.65 5.22 10.06
C PHE A 90 7.27 4.53 8.75
N LEU A 91 6.33 5.15 8.03
CA LEU A 91 5.78 4.59 6.80
C LEU A 91 6.11 5.55 5.66
N GLY A 92 6.96 5.12 4.72
CA GLY A 92 7.23 5.87 3.50
C GLY A 92 6.16 5.65 2.46
N GLU A 93 5.60 6.73 1.88
CA GLU A 93 4.66 6.60 0.77
C GLU A 93 5.35 6.01 -0.45
N ILE A 94 4.67 5.07 -1.10
CA ILE A 94 5.09 4.47 -2.37
C ILE A 94 3.91 4.46 -3.35
N PRO A 95 4.16 4.57 -4.67
CA PRO A 95 3.12 4.36 -5.66
C PRO A 95 2.54 2.94 -5.56
N LEU A 96 1.22 2.80 -5.69
CA LEU A 96 0.53 1.50 -5.57
C LEU A 96 1.10 0.41 -6.48
N PHE A 97 1.51 0.77 -7.70
CA PHE A 97 2.03 -0.18 -8.68
C PHE A 97 3.47 -0.65 -8.37
N THR A 98 4.15 -0.04 -7.38
CA THR A 98 5.51 -0.41 -6.97
C THR A 98 5.56 -1.27 -5.70
N ILE A 99 4.44 -1.83 -5.24
CA ILE A 99 4.36 -2.62 -3.98
C ILE A 99 5.34 -3.80 -3.95
N GLN A 100 5.62 -4.40 -5.11
CA GLN A 100 6.51 -5.56 -5.21
C GLN A 100 7.92 -5.17 -5.70
N MET A 101 8.21 -3.88 -5.76
CA MET A 101 9.50 -3.36 -6.21
C MET A 101 10.25 -2.72 -5.05
N ASP A 102 11.57 -2.67 -5.14
CA ASP A 102 12.37 -1.85 -4.26
C ASP A 102 11.98 -0.38 -4.43
N ASN A 103 11.90 0.35 -3.32
CA ASN A 103 11.50 1.75 -3.33
C ASN A 103 12.55 2.63 -2.65
N PRO A 104 13.69 2.88 -3.32
CA PRO A 104 14.80 3.65 -2.76
C PRO A 104 14.40 5.09 -2.45
N LYS A 105 13.44 5.69 -3.19
CA LYS A 105 12.92 7.04 -2.92
C LYS A 105 12.19 7.12 -1.57
N ALA A 106 11.31 6.17 -1.28
CA ALA A 106 10.63 6.09 0.01
C ALA A 106 11.61 5.75 1.14
N SER A 107 12.56 4.85 0.90
CA SER A 107 13.61 4.52 1.86
C SER A 107 14.47 5.74 2.20
N LEU A 108 14.86 6.53 1.20
CA LEU A 108 15.60 7.79 1.37
C LEU A 108 14.80 8.82 2.18
N ALA A 109 13.51 8.95 1.89
CA ALA A 109 12.62 9.86 2.63
C ALA A 109 12.57 9.49 4.12
N VAL A 110 12.39 8.21 4.45
CA VAL A 110 12.37 7.71 5.83
C VAL A 110 13.73 7.90 6.50
N LEU A 111 14.81 7.52 5.82
CA LEU A 111 16.17 7.63 6.36
C LEU A 111 16.54 9.08 6.68
N ASN A 112 16.19 10.03 5.83
CA ASN A 112 16.42 11.45 6.07
C ASN A 112 15.68 11.97 7.34
N LYS A 113 14.49 11.44 7.65
CA LYS A 113 13.80 11.76 8.91
C LYS A 113 14.53 11.20 10.12
N LEU A 114 15.03 9.96 10.01
CA LEU A 114 15.81 9.32 11.07
C LEU A 114 17.14 10.01 11.35
N ILE A 115 17.89 10.37 10.32
CA ILE A 115 19.14 11.13 10.43
C ILE A 115 18.90 12.39 11.26
N ARG A 116 17.84 13.13 10.95
CA ARG A 116 17.47 14.35 11.69
C ARG A 116 16.98 14.05 13.11
N LEU A 117 16.17 12.99 13.29
CA LEU A 117 15.64 12.58 14.59
C LEU A 117 16.75 12.14 15.54
N LEU A 118 17.68 11.33 15.05
CA LEU A 118 18.76 10.73 15.85
C LEU A 118 20.00 11.62 15.90
N LYS A 119 20.06 12.70 15.08
CA LYS A 119 21.21 13.60 14.93
C LYS A 119 22.49 12.83 14.58
N ILE A 120 22.37 11.88 13.67
CA ILE A 120 23.48 11.07 13.16
C ILE A 120 23.84 11.56 11.76
N ASP A 121 25.07 11.30 11.35
CA ASP A 121 25.55 11.58 9.99
C ASP A 121 25.74 10.27 9.24
N ILE A 122 25.04 10.12 8.10
CA ILE A 122 25.09 8.92 7.25
C ILE A 122 25.17 9.38 5.79
N ASP A 123 26.10 8.80 5.05
CA ASP A 123 26.17 9.01 3.60
C ASP A 123 24.97 8.33 2.91
N VAL A 124 24.12 9.14 2.30
CA VAL A 124 22.94 8.70 1.54
C VAL A 124 23.13 8.82 0.03
N SER A 125 24.32 9.13 -0.47
CA SER A 125 24.61 9.37 -1.88
C SER A 125 24.23 8.17 -2.76
N GLY A 126 24.58 6.96 -2.34
CA GLY A 126 24.24 5.73 -3.05
C GLY A 126 22.73 5.50 -3.15
N LEU A 127 22.00 5.74 -2.06
CA LEU A 127 20.53 5.60 -2.04
C LEU A 127 19.85 6.68 -2.89
N THR A 128 20.40 7.90 -2.88
CA THR A 128 19.93 9.00 -3.74
C THR A 128 20.11 8.67 -5.22
N GLN A 129 21.24 8.07 -5.58
CA GLN A 129 21.48 7.63 -6.96
C GLN A 129 20.51 6.50 -7.36
N SER A 130 20.30 5.52 -6.48
CA SER A 130 19.36 4.42 -6.72
C SER A 130 17.93 4.93 -6.90
N ALA A 131 17.51 5.95 -6.13
CA ALA A 131 16.19 6.56 -6.26
C ALA A 131 16.00 7.20 -7.65
N LYS A 132 17.00 7.94 -8.14
CA LYS A 132 16.95 8.53 -9.48
C LYS A 132 16.93 7.49 -10.61
N LEU A 133 17.73 6.44 -10.49
CA LEU A 133 17.75 5.37 -11.49
C LEU A 133 16.41 4.64 -11.55
N MET A 134 15.82 4.32 -10.41
CA MET A 134 14.51 3.67 -10.35
C MET A 134 13.41 4.54 -10.97
N GLU A 135 13.41 5.85 -10.70
CA GLU A 135 12.46 6.78 -11.29
C GLU A 135 12.56 6.78 -12.83
N GLN A 136 13.79 6.83 -13.37
CA GLN A 136 14.03 6.76 -14.82
C GLN A 136 13.63 5.41 -15.45
N GLU A 137 13.79 4.31 -14.72
CA GLU A 137 13.35 2.99 -15.19
C GLU A 137 11.83 2.89 -15.25
N ILE A 138 11.15 3.44 -14.25
CA ILE A 138 9.68 3.51 -14.23
C ILE A 138 9.18 4.38 -15.39
N ASP A 139 9.81 5.55 -15.65
CA ASP A 139 9.48 6.41 -16.79
C ASP A 139 9.54 5.63 -18.11
N LYS A 140 10.63 4.90 -18.35
CA LYS A 140 10.81 4.09 -19.57
C LYS A 140 9.73 3.02 -19.72
N ILE A 141 9.36 2.35 -18.62
CA ILE A 141 8.30 1.34 -18.64
C ILE A 141 6.97 1.98 -19.00
N ILE A 142 6.65 3.15 -18.42
CA ILE A 142 5.41 3.87 -18.68
C ILE A 142 5.39 4.35 -20.15
N GLU A 143 6.48 4.94 -20.65
CA GLU A 143 6.61 5.35 -22.05
C GLU A 143 6.44 4.16 -22.99
N PHE A 144 7.09 3.03 -22.71
CA PHE A 144 6.95 1.83 -23.51
C PHE A 144 5.51 1.35 -23.58
N ILE A 145 4.80 1.31 -22.45
CA ILE A 145 3.39 0.91 -22.39
C ILE A 145 2.50 1.89 -23.18
N GLN A 146 2.82 3.18 -23.16
CA GLN A 146 2.05 4.20 -23.89
C GLN A 146 2.29 4.17 -25.40
N GLN A 147 3.47 3.75 -25.84
CA GLN A 147 3.86 3.70 -27.26
C GLN A 147 3.39 2.44 -28.00
N ILE A 148 2.85 1.44 -27.31
CA ILE A 148 2.33 0.24 -27.96
C ILE A 148 1.09 0.65 -28.79
N PRO A 149 1.15 0.57 -30.15
CA PRO A 149 0.04 0.99 -31.00
C PRO A 149 -1.15 0.07 -30.80
N TYR A 150 -2.35 0.64 -30.85
CA TYR A 150 -3.62 -0.11 -30.78
C TYR A 150 -3.82 -1.11 -31.96
N GLU A 151 -3.00 -1.05 -32.99
CA GLU A 151 -3.14 -1.81 -34.25
C GLU A 151 -2.06 -2.89 -34.48
N SER A 152 -1.16 -3.13 -33.54
CA SER A 152 -0.15 -4.18 -33.73
C SER A 152 -0.75 -5.54 -33.50
N GLY A 153 -0.85 -6.35 -34.56
CA GLY A 153 -1.29 -7.74 -34.53
C GLY A 153 -0.51 -8.60 -33.51
N PRO A 154 -0.75 -9.92 -33.44
CA PRO A 154 -0.37 -10.76 -32.30
C PRO A 154 1.14 -10.78 -32.09
N GLY A 155 1.62 -9.84 -31.26
CA GLY A 155 2.93 -9.88 -30.64
C GLY A 155 2.93 -10.82 -29.41
N PRO A 156 4.08 -11.01 -28.76
CA PRO A 156 4.17 -11.87 -27.57
C PRO A 156 3.27 -11.44 -26.40
N ILE A 157 2.72 -10.23 -26.45
CA ILE A 157 1.72 -9.71 -25.49
C ILE A 157 0.53 -9.22 -26.32
N GLY A 158 -0.64 -9.84 -26.15
CA GLY A 158 -1.86 -9.48 -26.86
C GLY A 158 -2.44 -8.14 -26.41
N GLN A 159 -3.23 -7.49 -27.29
CA GLN A 159 -3.89 -6.20 -27.01
C GLN A 159 -4.71 -6.25 -25.71
N ASP A 160 -5.43 -7.36 -25.48
CA ASP A 160 -6.22 -7.59 -24.27
C ASP A 160 -5.37 -7.60 -22.98
N GLU A 161 -4.12 -8.06 -23.07
CA GLU A 161 -3.19 -8.06 -21.94
C GLU A 161 -2.62 -6.67 -21.69
N ILE A 162 -2.33 -5.90 -22.73
CA ILE A 162 -1.91 -4.50 -22.64
C ILE A 162 -3.02 -3.66 -22.02
N ASP A 163 -4.26 -3.83 -22.45
CA ASP A 163 -5.41 -3.13 -21.89
C ASP A 163 -5.66 -3.52 -20.44
N LYS A 164 -5.46 -4.79 -20.09
CA LYS A 164 -5.50 -5.25 -18.68
C LYS A 164 -4.40 -4.60 -17.84
N ILE A 165 -3.18 -4.50 -18.36
CA ILE A 165 -2.05 -3.85 -17.66
C ILE A 165 -2.33 -2.35 -17.52
N LYS A 166 -2.76 -1.65 -18.58
CA LYS A 166 -3.13 -0.24 -18.53
C LYS A 166 -4.29 0.02 -17.54
N LYS A 167 -5.32 -0.81 -17.57
CA LYS A 167 -6.46 -0.73 -16.65
C LYS A 167 -6.02 -1.02 -15.21
N SER A 168 -5.16 -2.00 -15.01
CA SER A 168 -4.59 -2.34 -13.70
C SER A 168 -3.73 -1.21 -13.14
N LEU A 169 -2.85 -0.61 -13.95
CA LEU A 169 -2.03 0.53 -13.55
C LEU A 169 -2.89 1.75 -13.21
N SER A 170 -3.89 2.07 -14.03
CA SER A 170 -4.79 3.21 -13.76
C SER A 170 -5.61 3.01 -12.48
N LEU A 171 -6.06 1.80 -12.20
CA LEU A 171 -6.76 1.46 -10.96
C LEU A 171 -5.82 1.52 -9.74
N GLN A 172 -4.58 1.04 -9.89
CA GLN A 172 -3.60 1.07 -8.81
C GLN A 172 -3.15 2.48 -8.45
N THR A 173 -3.12 3.40 -9.42
CA THR A 173 -2.79 4.81 -9.18
C THR A 173 -3.94 5.62 -8.58
N LYS A 174 -5.20 5.19 -8.77
CA LYS A 174 -6.39 5.91 -8.30
C LYS A 174 -6.95 5.40 -6.97
N LEU A 175 -6.72 4.14 -6.63
CA LEU A 175 -7.43 3.44 -5.57
C LEU A 175 -6.48 2.88 -4.52
N PRO A 176 -6.48 3.40 -3.27
CA PRO A 176 -5.69 2.83 -2.17
C PRO A 176 -6.00 1.35 -1.97
N GLN A 177 -5.02 0.57 -1.53
CA GLN A 177 -5.19 -0.88 -1.33
C GLN A 177 -6.33 -1.18 -0.36
N SER A 178 -6.46 -0.40 0.72
CA SER A 178 -7.56 -0.55 1.69
C SER A 178 -8.95 -0.34 1.07
N ALA A 179 -9.08 0.64 0.17
CA ALA A 179 -10.32 0.88 -0.55
C ALA A 179 -10.60 -0.24 -1.57
N ARG A 180 -9.56 -0.72 -2.27
CA ARG A 180 -9.66 -1.86 -3.19
C ARG A 180 -10.12 -3.12 -2.47
N GLU A 181 -9.51 -3.45 -1.34
CA GLU A 181 -9.91 -4.60 -0.52
C GLU A 181 -11.34 -4.48 -0.03
N LYS A 182 -11.78 -3.27 0.36
CA LYS A 182 -13.16 -3.00 0.76
C LYS A 182 -14.13 -3.22 -0.41
N ILE A 183 -13.84 -2.68 -1.58
CA ILE A 183 -14.64 -2.86 -2.80
C ILE A 183 -14.72 -4.36 -3.17
N GLU A 184 -13.59 -5.07 -3.17
CA GLU A 184 -13.53 -6.50 -3.50
C GLU A 184 -14.32 -7.37 -2.50
N LYS A 185 -14.39 -6.99 -1.23
CA LYS A 185 -15.24 -7.64 -0.22
C LYS A 185 -16.72 -7.35 -0.42
N LEU A 186 -17.07 -6.14 -0.85
CA LEU A 186 -18.45 -5.76 -1.08
C LEU A 186 -19.10 -6.50 -2.26
N PHE A 187 -18.37 -6.85 -3.32
CA PHE A 187 -18.90 -7.58 -4.46
C PHE A 187 -19.59 -8.91 -4.10
N PRO A 188 -18.94 -9.85 -3.37
CA PRO A 188 -19.60 -11.09 -2.94
C PRO A 188 -20.72 -10.83 -1.93
N GLU A 189 -20.61 -9.80 -1.09
CA GLU A 189 -21.65 -9.44 -0.15
C GLU A 189 -22.92 -8.94 -0.84
N VAL A 190 -22.80 -8.17 -1.93
CA VAL A 190 -23.91 -7.73 -2.76
C VAL A 190 -24.58 -8.92 -3.47
N ARG A 191 -23.81 -9.93 -3.89
CA ARG A 191 -24.39 -11.16 -4.48
C ARG A 191 -25.27 -11.91 -3.50
N SER A 192 -24.91 -11.91 -2.22
CA SER A 192 -25.72 -12.54 -1.17
C SER A 192 -26.82 -11.62 -0.62
N ASN A 193 -26.63 -10.31 -0.67
CA ASN A 193 -27.58 -9.32 -0.18
C ASN A 193 -27.56 -8.06 -1.06
N ILE A 194 -28.53 -7.97 -1.98
CA ILE A 194 -28.63 -6.90 -2.96
C ILE A 194 -28.78 -5.51 -2.34
N THR A 195 -29.25 -5.39 -1.09
CA THR A 195 -29.38 -4.10 -0.41
C THR A 195 -28.05 -3.39 -0.20
N LYS A 196 -26.94 -4.15 -0.18
CA LYS A 196 -25.57 -3.61 -0.11
C LYS A 196 -25.05 -3.00 -1.41
N ALA A 197 -25.80 -3.10 -2.51
CA ALA A 197 -25.40 -2.50 -3.80
C ALA A 197 -25.26 -0.97 -3.72
N ALA A 198 -26.07 -0.31 -2.89
CA ALA A 198 -25.95 1.13 -2.66
C ALA A 198 -24.63 1.50 -1.96
N GLU A 199 -24.18 0.68 -1.00
CA GLU A 199 -22.91 0.86 -0.31
C GLU A 199 -21.72 0.66 -1.27
N LEU A 200 -21.76 -0.41 -2.07
CA LEU A 200 -20.75 -0.66 -3.10
C LEU A 200 -20.68 0.49 -4.10
N LYS A 201 -21.85 0.97 -4.59
CA LYS A 201 -21.90 2.09 -5.52
C LYS A 201 -21.30 3.36 -4.90
N SER A 202 -21.67 3.68 -3.66
CA SER A 202 -21.13 4.83 -2.93
C SER A 202 -19.61 4.78 -2.80
N GLU A 203 -19.06 3.60 -2.55
CA GLU A 203 -17.60 3.42 -2.45
C GLU A 203 -16.91 3.60 -3.82
N LEU A 204 -17.49 3.07 -4.89
CA LEU A 204 -16.99 3.24 -6.26
C LEU A 204 -17.03 4.71 -6.71
N ASP A 205 -18.10 5.43 -6.37
CA ASP A 205 -18.27 6.85 -6.68
C ASP A 205 -17.30 7.72 -5.85
N HIS A 206 -17.13 7.39 -4.57
CA HIS A 206 -16.19 8.10 -3.67
C HIS A 206 -14.76 8.13 -4.23
N TRP A 207 -14.33 7.02 -4.80
CA TRP A 207 -13.01 6.87 -5.39
C TRP A 207 -12.95 7.22 -6.88
N ASN A 208 -14.09 7.63 -7.47
CA ASN A 208 -14.22 7.95 -8.90
C ASN A 208 -13.74 6.81 -9.82
N VAL A 209 -14.05 5.56 -9.45
CA VAL A 209 -13.65 4.34 -10.17
C VAL A 209 -14.85 3.54 -10.68
N TYR A 210 -16.06 4.12 -10.66
CA TYR A 210 -17.27 3.43 -11.09
C TYR A 210 -17.17 2.88 -12.52
N LYS A 211 -16.62 3.67 -13.45
CA LYS A 211 -16.46 3.25 -14.86
C LYS A 211 -15.60 1.99 -15.03
N GLU A 212 -14.56 1.85 -14.20
CA GLU A 212 -13.66 0.71 -14.24
C GLU A 212 -14.31 -0.58 -13.72
N TYR A 213 -15.32 -0.44 -12.87
CA TYR A 213 -16.05 -1.55 -12.26
C TYR A 213 -17.48 -1.71 -12.83
N GLU A 214 -17.91 -0.86 -13.79
CA GLU A 214 -19.28 -0.76 -14.27
C GLU A 214 -19.82 -2.09 -14.77
N ASP A 215 -19.10 -2.78 -15.66
CA ASP A 215 -19.53 -4.08 -16.20
C ASP A 215 -19.77 -5.09 -15.07
N ARG A 216 -18.85 -5.15 -14.14
CA ARG A 216 -18.88 -6.08 -13.00
C ARG A 216 -19.99 -5.71 -12.01
N PHE A 217 -20.25 -4.42 -11.84
CA PHE A 217 -21.36 -3.92 -11.01
C PHE A 217 -22.70 -4.25 -11.64
N LEU A 218 -22.86 -4.05 -12.94
CA LEU A 218 -24.09 -4.37 -13.67
C LEU A 218 -24.37 -5.87 -13.73
N ASP A 219 -23.31 -6.70 -13.76
CA ASP A 219 -23.44 -8.16 -13.72
C ASP A 219 -24.09 -8.69 -12.42
N LEU A 220 -24.04 -7.92 -11.32
CA LEU A 220 -24.70 -8.28 -10.07
C LEU A 220 -26.23 -8.29 -10.18
N PHE A 221 -26.79 -7.56 -11.14
CA PHE A 221 -28.24 -7.44 -11.37
C PHE A 221 -28.76 -8.33 -12.52
N LYS A 222 -27.86 -9.00 -13.26
CA LYS A 222 -28.26 -9.96 -14.29
C LYS A 222 -28.82 -11.21 -13.61
N LYS A 223 -30.03 -11.61 -13.98
CA LYS A 223 -30.58 -12.91 -13.55
C LYS A 223 -29.67 -14.01 -14.04
N PRO A 224 -29.38 -15.05 -13.24
CA PRO A 224 -28.69 -16.23 -13.72
C PRO A 224 -29.45 -16.74 -14.95
N LYS A 225 -28.75 -16.97 -16.07
CA LYS A 225 -29.30 -17.69 -17.20
C LYS A 225 -29.76 -19.03 -16.67
N GLU A 226 -31.05 -19.33 -16.70
CA GLU A 226 -31.57 -20.66 -16.49
C GLU A 226 -30.82 -21.59 -17.45
N SER A 227 -30.10 -22.53 -16.89
CA SER A 227 -29.48 -23.61 -17.61
C SER A 227 -30.58 -24.30 -18.40
N GLU A 228 -30.48 -24.32 -19.73
CA GLU A 228 -31.24 -25.21 -20.59
C GLU A 228 -30.90 -26.64 -20.20
N GLU A 229 -31.56 -27.16 -19.16
CA GLU A 229 -31.60 -28.58 -18.91
C GLU A 229 -32.69 -29.22 -19.77
N LYS A 230 -32.19 -29.99 -20.73
CA LYS A 230 -32.81 -31.23 -21.25
C LYS A 230 -34.23 -31.14 -21.83
N LYS A 231 -34.26 -31.08 -23.13
CA LYS A 231 -35.19 -31.94 -23.89
C LYS A 231 -34.38 -33.03 -24.58
N LEU A 232 -34.24 -34.16 -23.91
CA LEU A 232 -33.97 -35.47 -24.48
C LEU A 232 -35.04 -36.37 -23.88
N ASN A 233 -36.08 -36.58 -24.66
CA ASN A 233 -36.90 -37.79 -24.73
C ASN A 233 -37.33 -37.97 -26.17
#